data_6eea0d48613ef99b45cdc4045dbcb5da
#
_entry.id   6eea0d48613ef99b45cdc4045dbcb5da
#
_cell.length_a   1.000
_cell.length_b   1.000
_cell.length_c   1.000
_cell.angle_alpha   90.00
_cell.angle_beta   90.00
_cell.angle_gamma   90.00
#
_symmetry.space_group_name_H-M   'P 1'
#
loop_
_entity.id
_entity.type
_entity.pdbx_description
1 polymer ?
#
loop_
_entity_poly.entity_id
_entity_poly.type
_entity_poly.pdbx_seq_one_letter_code
_entity_poly.pdbx_strand_id
1 'polypeptide(L)'
;MEYQEDVFVGYRYFETIPGAAASVCYPFGYGLSYTTFALSDVRGGMNGAGEIALSATVTNTGLCAGKYVLQAYVNPPKGRIAKPAAALVGFAKTRLLEPNESETLTVSFAPYAFATYDDEGAVRKSAYVLEKGAYGFRVGENVRETVNVDYRYELDDDAILEQLSPKCAPTLLHRRMLADGSYREIACAPETPREDWRKLEGIPDEGQYPLENPDQIPGCAWIPPIKPQLIEVAEGDLTLDEFMSLLSDEDMARLLGGQPNRGVANTFGFGNLPTYGVPNVMTADGPAGLRIKPECGVTTTAFPCATLLACTWNTEIVREIGAAGAREVHENGIGVWLTPAINIHRTPLCGRNFEYYSEDPLVAGEMAAAMVEGIQSEGVGASLKHFACNNKETNRKDCDSRLSERALREIYLKGFELCVKKAQPLTVMSSYNLVNGLWASQNRELLTDILRGEWGFKGMVTTDWYTHAPQYTEIAAGNDVKMGCGDPAHVLQMMREGRLKREDVVVSVRRLLEMILKLA
;
A
#
# COMPACT_ATOMS: atom_id res chain seq x y z
N MET A 1 13.93 -12.64 8.12
CA MET A 1 14.32 -11.44 8.92
C MET A 1 13.23 -11.19 9.95
N GLU A 2 13.59 -11.12 11.24
CA GLU A 2 12.61 -10.89 12.29
C GLU A 2 12.46 -9.41 12.60
N TYR A 3 11.22 -8.95 12.71
CA TYR A 3 10.83 -7.59 13.08
C TYR A 3 10.53 -7.58 14.59
N GLN A 4 11.57 -7.80 15.37
CA GLN A 4 11.47 -7.98 16.82
C GLN A 4 11.10 -6.71 17.57
N GLU A 5 11.31 -5.57 16.92
CA GLU A 5 10.92 -4.25 17.44
C GLU A 5 9.41 -4.03 17.50
N ASP A 6 8.63 -4.92 16.90
CA ASP A 6 7.17 -4.89 16.90
C ASP A 6 6.63 -3.55 16.36
N VAL A 7 5.77 -2.85 17.12
CA VAL A 7 5.24 -1.53 16.74
C VAL A 7 6.21 -0.37 16.99
N PHE A 8 7.36 -0.64 17.63
CA PHE A 8 8.35 0.39 17.95
C PHE A 8 9.29 0.64 16.77
N VAL A 9 8.78 1.27 15.72
CA VAL A 9 9.48 1.62 14.49
C VAL A 9 9.64 3.13 14.40
N GLY A 10 10.83 3.60 13.97
CA GLY A 10 11.10 5.02 13.80
C GLY A 10 10.92 5.81 15.10
N TYR A 11 10.22 6.96 15.04
CA TYR A 11 10.00 7.79 16.21
C TYR A 11 9.22 7.07 17.32
N ARG A 12 8.38 6.08 17.00
CA ARG A 12 7.69 5.27 18.02
C ARG A 12 8.68 4.55 18.93
N TYR A 13 9.83 4.12 18.38
CA TYR A 13 10.94 3.59 19.17
C TYR A 13 11.64 4.70 19.95
N PHE A 14 12.11 5.73 19.24
CA PHE A 14 12.97 6.76 19.84
C PHE A 14 12.28 7.60 20.93
N GLU A 15 10.98 7.82 20.82
CA GLU A 15 10.22 8.57 21.84
C GLU A 15 9.68 7.68 22.97
N THR A 16 9.79 6.34 22.84
CA THR A 16 9.27 5.41 23.86
C THR A 16 10.37 4.78 24.69
N ILE A 17 11.43 4.28 24.03
CA ILE A 17 12.48 3.51 24.72
C ILE A 17 13.37 4.45 25.54
N PRO A 18 13.58 4.16 26.85
CA PRO A 18 14.38 5.01 27.72
C PRO A 18 15.78 5.29 27.15
N GLY A 19 16.14 6.56 27.04
CA GLY A 19 17.44 7.01 26.53
C GLY A 19 17.59 7.03 25.01
N ALA A 20 16.70 6.39 24.24
CA ALA A 20 16.81 6.32 22.78
C ALA A 20 16.70 7.69 22.09
N ALA A 21 15.92 8.61 22.67
CA ALA A 21 15.72 9.97 22.15
C ALA A 21 17.03 10.77 21.98
N ALA A 22 18.06 10.47 22.78
CA ALA A 22 19.35 11.14 22.71
C ALA A 22 20.14 10.82 21.41
N SER A 23 19.80 9.74 20.71
CA SER A 23 20.44 9.34 19.45
C SER A 23 19.84 10.03 18.22
N VAL A 24 18.79 10.85 18.39
CA VAL A 24 18.06 11.48 17.29
C VAL A 24 18.55 12.91 17.07
N CYS A 25 19.10 13.18 15.89
CA CYS A 25 19.52 14.53 15.50
C CYS A 25 18.31 15.45 15.23
N TYR A 26 17.31 14.93 14.50
CA TYR A 26 16.09 15.64 14.13
C TYR A 26 14.87 14.78 14.45
N PRO A 27 13.95 15.25 15.31
CA PRO A 27 12.77 14.46 15.67
C PRO A 27 11.83 14.29 14.47
N PHE A 28 10.98 13.27 14.53
CA PHE A 28 9.95 13.07 13.49
C PHE A 28 9.06 14.30 13.35
N GLY A 29 8.83 14.69 12.11
CA GLY A 29 8.07 15.90 11.77
C GLY A 29 8.88 17.19 11.77
N TYR A 30 10.16 17.15 12.16
CA TYR A 30 11.03 18.33 12.13
C TYR A 30 11.14 18.90 10.70
N GLY A 31 11.10 20.21 10.61
CA GLY A 31 11.29 20.97 9.38
C GLY A 31 11.88 22.35 9.62
N LEU A 32 12.34 22.98 8.55
CA LEU A 32 12.82 24.35 8.57
C LEU A 32 11.78 25.26 7.91
N SER A 33 11.72 26.52 8.35
CA SER A 33 10.89 27.56 7.74
C SER A 33 11.70 28.84 7.57
N TYR A 34 11.33 29.66 6.59
CA TYR A 34 11.87 31.00 6.41
C TYR A 34 11.20 32.03 7.33
N THR A 35 10.22 31.60 8.11
CA THR A 35 9.49 32.45 9.06
C THR A 35 9.24 31.69 10.37
N THR A 36 8.70 32.35 11.37
CA THR A 36 8.35 31.77 12.66
C THR A 36 6.85 31.76 12.88
N PHE A 37 6.36 30.83 13.68
CA PHE A 37 4.94 30.72 13.99
C PHE A 37 4.71 30.59 15.51
N ALA A 38 3.53 31.00 15.94
CA ALA A 38 3.05 30.78 17.30
C ALA A 38 1.69 30.06 17.28
N LEU A 39 1.49 29.17 18.24
CA LEU A 39 0.21 28.50 18.46
C LEU A 39 -0.55 29.17 19.61
N SER A 40 -1.84 29.40 19.42
CA SER A 40 -2.78 29.84 20.44
C SER A 40 -4.11 29.10 20.32
N ASP A 41 -5.02 29.32 21.26
CA ASP A 41 -6.38 28.77 21.28
C ASP A 41 -6.43 27.27 21.02
N VAL A 42 -5.49 26.52 21.62
CA VAL A 42 -5.43 25.06 21.50
C VAL A 42 -6.59 24.42 22.24
N ARG A 43 -7.46 23.74 21.51
CA ARG A 43 -8.69 23.12 22.01
C ARG A 43 -8.87 21.71 21.49
N GLY A 44 -9.61 20.90 22.23
CA GLY A 44 -10.01 19.56 21.81
C GLY A 44 -11.42 19.23 22.28
N GLY A 45 -12.05 18.28 21.63
CA GLY A 45 -13.36 17.80 21.98
C GLY A 45 -13.89 16.72 21.04
N MET A 46 -15.03 16.14 21.38
CA MET A 46 -15.75 15.24 20.51
C MET A 46 -16.69 16.07 19.63
N ASN A 47 -16.63 15.85 18.31
CA ASN A 47 -17.56 16.48 17.37
C ASN A 47 -18.89 15.70 17.26
N GLY A 48 -19.86 16.27 16.54
CA GLY A 48 -21.18 15.65 16.36
C GLY A 48 -21.18 14.34 15.54
N ALA A 49 -20.06 14.02 14.86
CA ALA A 49 -19.87 12.78 14.11
C ALA A 49 -19.21 11.67 14.96
N GLY A 50 -18.92 11.93 16.24
CA GLY A 50 -18.24 10.98 17.11
C GLY A 50 -16.72 10.90 16.87
N GLU A 51 -16.13 11.93 16.26
CA GLU A 51 -14.69 12.05 16.07
C GLU A 51 -14.11 13.02 17.09
N ILE A 52 -12.84 12.81 17.43
CA ILE A 52 -12.06 13.76 18.20
C ILE A 52 -11.56 14.84 17.24
N ALA A 53 -11.87 16.09 17.55
CA ALA A 53 -11.44 17.26 16.82
C ALA A 53 -10.46 18.07 17.70
N LEU A 54 -9.24 18.26 17.19
CA LEU A 54 -8.21 19.07 17.84
C LEU A 54 -7.98 20.32 16.99
N SER A 55 -8.05 21.50 17.58
CA SER A 55 -7.86 22.75 16.87
C SER A 55 -6.79 23.62 17.53
N ALA A 56 -6.11 24.41 16.71
CA ALA A 56 -5.17 25.43 17.15
C ALA A 56 -5.17 26.60 16.17
N THR A 57 -5.03 27.81 16.67
CA THR A 57 -4.81 29.00 15.86
C THR A 57 -3.30 29.18 15.66
N VAL A 58 -2.88 29.19 14.39
CA VAL A 58 -1.50 29.39 13.95
C VAL A 58 -1.36 30.84 13.50
N THR A 59 -0.40 31.56 14.07
CA THR A 59 -0.07 32.94 13.66
C THR A 59 1.35 32.98 13.12
N ASN A 60 1.55 33.57 11.93
CA ASN A 60 2.88 33.87 11.42
C ASN A 60 3.46 35.06 12.18
N THR A 61 4.46 34.82 13.01
CA THR A 61 5.12 35.85 13.85
C THR A 61 6.42 36.36 13.27
N GLY A 62 6.83 35.84 12.11
CA GLY A 62 8.06 36.25 11.44
C GLY A 62 7.85 37.33 10.39
N LEU A 63 8.85 37.53 9.54
CA LEU A 63 8.90 38.64 8.57
C LEU A 63 8.61 38.22 7.11
N CYS A 64 8.49 36.92 6.86
CA CYS A 64 8.23 36.36 5.53
C CYS A 64 6.94 35.58 5.53
N ALA A 65 6.26 35.51 4.37
CA ALA A 65 5.12 34.60 4.20
C ALA A 65 5.56 33.15 4.32
N GLY A 66 4.72 32.30 4.93
CA GLY A 66 5.02 30.89 5.13
C GLY A 66 3.80 30.03 5.43
N LYS A 67 3.99 28.71 5.39
CA LYS A 67 2.98 27.73 5.77
C LYS A 67 3.47 26.94 6.98
N TYR A 68 2.54 26.60 7.87
CA TYR A 68 2.78 25.76 9.06
C TYR A 68 2.11 24.41 8.93
N VAL A 69 2.74 23.36 9.47
CA VAL A 69 2.15 22.02 9.59
C VAL A 69 1.79 21.76 11.04
N LEU A 70 0.51 21.65 11.33
CA LEU A 70 0.01 21.22 12.62
C LEU A 70 -0.06 19.69 12.65
N GLN A 71 0.76 19.08 13.49
CA GLN A 71 0.79 17.63 13.70
C GLN A 71 0.09 17.30 15.02
N ALA A 72 -0.79 16.31 15.02
CA ALA A 72 -1.55 15.88 16.18
C ALA A 72 -1.10 14.49 16.64
N TYR A 73 -0.75 14.35 17.91
CA TYR A 73 -0.25 13.13 18.50
C TYR A 73 -1.12 12.68 19.68
N VAL A 74 -1.34 11.36 19.78
CA VAL A 74 -1.95 10.74 20.95
C VAL A 74 -0.88 10.25 21.92
N ASN A 75 -1.14 10.40 23.22
CA ASN A 75 -0.40 9.79 24.33
C ASN A 75 -1.34 8.78 25.01
N PRO A 76 -1.24 7.50 24.68
CA PRO A 76 -2.13 6.49 25.23
C PRO A 76 -1.78 6.21 26.72
N PRO A 77 -2.77 5.75 27.53
CA PRO A 77 -2.51 5.30 28.88
C PRO A 77 -1.62 4.04 28.88
N LYS A 78 -0.83 3.87 29.94
CA LYS A 78 -0.15 2.59 30.21
C LYS A 78 -1.21 1.52 30.47
N GLY A 79 -1.04 0.35 29.89
CA GLY A 79 -2.00 -0.74 30.01
C GLY A 79 -1.32 -2.11 29.94
N ARG A 80 -2.11 -3.14 29.68
CA ARG A 80 -1.64 -4.53 29.49
C ARG A 80 -0.90 -4.73 28.17
N ILE A 81 -1.29 -3.96 27.15
CA ILE A 81 -0.68 -3.99 25.84
C ILE A 81 0.35 -2.87 25.79
N ALA A 82 1.60 -3.19 25.46
CA ALA A 82 2.67 -2.19 25.32
C ALA A 82 2.34 -1.24 24.14
N LYS A 83 2.42 0.08 24.37
CA LYS A 83 2.09 1.09 23.37
C LYS A 83 3.25 2.09 23.20
N PRO A 84 3.44 2.68 22.02
CA PRO A 84 4.32 3.83 21.84
C PRO A 84 3.88 4.99 22.74
N ALA A 85 4.85 5.74 23.28
CA ALA A 85 4.57 6.92 24.11
C ALA A 85 3.85 8.03 23.35
N ALA A 86 4.05 8.08 22.03
CA ALA A 86 3.37 9.00 21.12
C ALA A 86 3.11 8.32 19.76
N ALA A 87 1.95 8.58 19.17
CA ALA A 87 1.63 8.18 17.80
C ALA A 87 0.91 9.33 17.08
N LEU A 88 1.27 9.59 15.82
CA LEU A 88 0.60 10.56 14.99
C LEU A 88 -0.83 10.08 14.68
N VAL A 89 -1.82 10.95 14.87
CA VAL A 89 -3.24 10.66 14.63
C VAL A 89 -3.84 11.54 13.53
N GLY A 90 -3.12 12.57 13.10
CA GLY A 90 -3.53 13.43 12.01
C GLY A 90 -2.60 14.63 11.84
N PHE A 91 -2.77 15.34 10.74
CA PHE A 91 -2.06 16.59 10.46
C PHE A 91 -2.91 17.50 9.58
N ALA A 92 -2.59 18.80 9.63
CA ALA A 92 -3.16 19.80 8.75
C ALA A 92 -2.10 20.85 8.40
N LYS A 93 -2.26 21.51 7.25
CA LYS A 93 -1.32 22.55 6.80
C LYS A 93 -2.06 23.85 6.53
N THR A 94 -1.49 24.99 6.98
CA THR A 94 -2.08 26.30 6.70
C THR A 94 -2.03 26.63 5.22
N ARG A 95 -2.91 27.55 4.79
CA ARG A 95 -2.65 28.34 3.61
C ARG A 95 -1.33 29.12 3.77
N LEU A 96 -0.90 29.82 2.74
CA LEU A 96 0.20 30.76 2.88
C LEU A 96 -0.25 31.93 3.78
N LEU A 97 0.45 32.13 4.92
CA LEU A 97 0.17 33.19 5.88
C LEU A 97 1.19 34.32 5.70
N GLU A 98 0.72 35.54 5.45
CA GLU A 98 1.55 36.71 5.50
C GLU A 98 1.98 37.04 6.95
N PRO A 99 2.99 37.87 7.18
CA PRO A 99 3.38 38.31 8.51
C PRO A 99 2.19 38.86 9.34
N ASN A 100 2.02 38.35 10.54
CA ASN A 100 0.91 38.62 11.47
C ASN A 100 -0.46 38.07 11.04
N GLU A 101 -0.56 37.33 9.93
CA GLU A 101 -1.78 36.60 9.61
C GLU A 101 -1.92 35.33 10.48
N SER A 102 -3.19 34.96 10.71
CA SER A 102 -3.55 33.76 11.49
C SER A 102 -4.55 32.90 10.73
N GLU A 103 -4.51 31.62 11.05
CA GLU A 103 -5.50 30.64 10.60
C GLU A 103 -5.75 29.61 11.70
N THR A 104 -6.99 29.22 11.89
CA THR A 104 -7.33 28.11 12.82
C THR A 104 -7.40 26.82 12.03
N LEU A 105 -6.53 25.88 12.36
CA LEU A 105 -6.54 24.53 11.81
C LEU A 105 -7.29 23.58 12.74
N THR A 106 -7.95 22.58 12.15
CA THR A 106 -8.59 21.50 12.88
C THR A 106 -8.16 20.17 12.29
N VAL A 107 -7.77 19.24 13.16
CA VAL A 107 -7.46 17.85 12.82
C VAL A 107 -8.52 16.97 13.47
N SER A 108 -9.29 16.23 12.67
CA SER A 108 -10.35 15.34 13.14
C SER A 108 -10.01 13.88 12.81
N PHE A 109 -10.29 12.99 13.75
CA PHE A 109 -10.05 11.55 13.60
C PHE A 109 -10.97 10.73 14.52
N ALA A 110 -11.35 9.55 14.07
CA ALA A 110 -12.12 8.62 14.88
C ALA A 110 -11.23 7.97 15.96
N PRO A 111 -11.80 7.50 17.09
CA PRO A 111 -11.04 6.74 18.10
C PRO A 111 -10.29 5.52 17.56
N TYR A 112 -10.74 4.97 16.44
CA TYR A 112 -10.06 3.89 15.72
C TYR A 112 -8.63 4.26 15.26
N ALA A 113 -8.33 5.54 15.03
CA ALA A 113 -7.01 6.01 14.59
C ALA A 113 -5.88 5.71 15.59
N PHE A 114 -6.22 5.53 16.87
CA PHE A 114 -5.25 5.19 17.93
C PHE A 114 -5.59 3.88 18.65
N ALA A 115 -6.42 3.04 18.05
CA ALA A 115 -6.69 1.70 18.54
C ALA A 115 -5.46 0.80 18.43
N THR A 116 -5.36 -0.13 19.36
CA THR A 116 -4.30 -1.15 19.38
C THR A 116 -4.90 -2.48 18.94
N TYR A 117 -4.21 -3.20 18.04
CA TYR A 117 -4.60 -4.56 17.69
C TYR A 117 -4.07 -5.55 18.73
N ASP A 118 -4.98 -6.26 19.37
CA ASP A 118 -4.66 -7.25 20.39
C ASP A 118 -4.53 -8.66 19.79
N ASP A 119 -3.33 -8.99 19.32
CA ASP A 119 -3.05 -10.30 18.73
C ASP A 119 -2.87 -11.42 19.78
N GLU A 120 -2.68 -11.08 21.05
CA GLU A 120 -2.41 -12.03 22.12
C GLU A 120 -3.63 -12.30 23.03
N GLY A 121 -4.61 -11.40 23.06
CA GLY A 121 -5.81 -11.52 23.88
C GLY A 121 -5.68 -10.96 25.29
N ALA A 122 -4.87 -9.92 25.47
CA ALA A 122 -4.77 -9.19 26.73
C ALA A 122 -6.10 -8.50 27.12
N VAL A 123 -6.85 -8.05 26.13
CA VAL A 123 -8.20 -7.51 26.22
C VAL A 123 -9.15 -8.42 25.48
N ARG A 124 -8.95 -8.53 24.17
CA ARG A 124 -9.76 -9.37 23.27
C ARG A 124 -8.92 -9.79 22.07
N LYS A 125 -8.62 -11.09 21.98
CA LYS A 125 -7.78 -11.64 20.90
C LYS A 125 -8.34 -11.30 19.53
N SER A 126 -7.45 -10.89 18.64
CA SER A 126 -7.73 -10.54 17.24
C SER A 126 -8.75 -9.41 17.09
N ALA A 127 -8.64 -8.38 17.92
CA ALA A 127 -9.52 -7.21 17.87
C ALA A 127 -8.73 -5.91 17.95
N TYR A 128 -9.25 -4.87 17.32
CA TYR A 128 -8.83 -3.51 17.62
C TYR A 128 -9.52 -3.04 18.89
N VAL A 129 -8.72 -2.65 19.86
CA VAL A 129 -9.18 -2.31 21.22
C VAL A 129 -8.64 -0.97 21.67
N LEU A 130 -9.38 -0.32 22.57
CA LEU A 130 -8.89 0.75 23.42
C LEU A 130 -8.95 0.27 24.87
N GLU A 131 -7.83 0.26 25.58
CA GLU A 131 -7.82 -0.06 27.00
C GLU A 131 -8.38 1.11 27.81
N LYS A 132 -9.01 0.82 28.93
CA LYS A 132 -9.48 1.83 29.87
C LYS A 132 -8.38 2.79 30.28
N GLY A 133 -8.75 4.06 30.53
CA GLY A 133 -7.85 5.12 30.94
C GLY A 133 -8.02 6.39 30.14
N ALA A 134 -7.15 7.36 30.38
CA ALA A 134 -7.19 8.67 29.75
C ALA A 134 -6.17 8.77 28.62
N TYR A 135 -6.65 8.97 27.39
CA TYR A 135 -5.85 9.25 26.21
C TYR A 135 -5.66 10.76 26.10
N GLY A 136 -4.42 11.22 26.26
CA GLY A 136 -4.05 12.62 26.11
C GLY A 136 -3.67 12.96 24.67
N PHE A 137 -3.78 14.23 24.30
CA PHE A 137 -3.42 14.70 22.96
C PHE A 137 -2.48 15.88 23.02
N ARG A 138 -1.62 15.97 22.02
CA ARG A 138 -0.68 17.09 21.83
C ARG A 138 -0.70 17.53 20.37
N VAL A 139 -0.53 18.83 20.13
CA VAL A 139 -0.41 19.39 18.78
C VAL A 139 0.84 20.26 18.69
N GLY A 140 1.50 20.27 17.53
CA GLY A 140 2.71 21.07 17.35
C GLY A 140 3.36 20.85 15.99
N GLU A 141 4.62 21.29 15.87
CA GLU A 141 5.36 21.25 14.60
C GLU A 141 6.18 19.97 14.40
N ASN A 142 6.44 19.21 15.46
CA ASN A 142 7.10 17.90 15.41
C ASN A 142 6.73 17.09 16.66
N VAL A 143 7.18 15.85 16.77
CA VAL A 143 6.81 14.96 17.89
C VAL A 143 7.26 15.43 19.28
N ARG A 144 8.24 16.34 19.35
CA ARG A 144 8.78 16.89 20.62
C ARG A 144 8.29 18.28 20.92
N GLU A 145 8.24 19.15 19.93
CA GLU A 145 7.80 20.53 20.06
C GLU A 145 6.28 20.62 19.89
N THR A 146 5.60 20.33 20.97
CA THR A 146 4.14 20.21 21.05
C THR A 146 3.57 20.92 22.26
N VAL A 147 2.32 21.35 22.15
CA VAL A 147 1.48 21.88 23.22
C VAL A 147 0.44 20.83 23.59
N ASN A 148 0.23 20.62 24.91
CA ASN A 148 -0.83 19.74 25.38
C ASN A 148 -2.20 20.34 25.06
N VAL A 149 -3.12 19.51 24.61
CA VAL A 149 -4.52 19.88 24.41
C VAL A 149 -5.26 19.68 25.73
N ASP A 150 -6.04 20.66 26.15
CA ASP A 150 -6.87 20.53 27.36
C ASP A 150 -8.15 19.73 27.06
N TYR A 151 -7.93 18.52 26.61
CA TYR A 151 -8.96 17.51 26.36
C TYR A 151 -8.35 16.11 26.50
N ARG A 152 -9.10 15.20 27.09
CA ARG A 152 -8.75 13.79 27.19
C ARG A 152 -9.93 12.95 26.75
N TYR A 153 -9.64 11.90 26.00
CA TYR A 153 -10.63 10.88 25.73
C TYR A 153 -10.53 9.81 26.82
N GLU A 154 -11.54 9.78 27.68
CA GLU A 154 -11.55 8.92 28.88
C GLU A 154 -12.45 7.71 28.67
N LEU A 155 -11.97 6.54 29.06
CA LEU A 155 -12.69 5.28 29.04
C LEU A 155 -12.65 4.65 30.44
N ASP A 156 -13.83 4.41 31.01
CA ASP A 156 -14.00 3.72 32.30
C ASP A 156 -13.72 2.21 32.15
N ASP A 157 -14.02 1.63 31.00
CA ASP A 157 -13.82 0.23 30.65
C ASP A 157 -13.11 0.08 29.30
N ASP A 158 -12.55 -1.11 29.05
CA ASP A 158 -11.97 -1.45 27.76
C ASP A 158 -13.04 -1.44 26.66
N ALA A 159 -12.73 -0.86 25.51
CA ALA A 159 -13.61 -0.84 24.35
C ALA A 159 -13.08 -1.75 23.23
N ILE A 160 -13.94 -2.59 22.68
CA ILE A 160 -13.67 -3.37 21.48
C ILE A 160 -14.27 -2.60 20.32
N LEU A 161 -13.41 -2.08 19.42
CA LEU A 161 -13.86 -1.28 18.28
C LEU A 161 -14.17 -2.14 17.07
N GLU A 162 -13.37 -3.19 16.85
CA GLU A 162 -13.56 -4.11 15.74
C GLU A 162 -13.06 -5.50 16.12
N GLN A 163 -13.91 -6.52 15.96
CA GLN A 163 -13.52 -7.93 16.16
C GLN A 163 -13.18 -8.55 14.83
N LEU A 164 -11.97 -9.04 14.69
CA LEU A 164 -11.49 -9.74 13.50
C LEU A 164 -11.18 -11.21 13.83
N SER A 165 -10.56 -11.91 12.89
CA SER A 165 -9.97 -13.25 13.08
C SER A 165 -8.45 -13.18 12.87
N PRO A 166 -7.66 -14.07 13.49
CA PRO A 166 -6.21 -14.09 13.31
C PRO A 166 -5.86 -14.32 11.84
N LYS A 167 -4.96 -13.52 11.30
CA LYS A 167 -4.47 -13.59 9.92
C LYS A 167 -2.97 -13.36 9.86
N CYS A 168 -2.29 -14.09 9.00
CA CYS A 168 -0.84 -13.97 8.81
C CYS A 168 -0.05 -14.05 10.13
N ALA A 169 -0.53 -14.80 11.11
CA ALA A 169 0.13 -14.93 12.41
C ALA A 169 1.52 -15.59 12.25
N PRO A 170 2.56 -15.11 12.95
CA PRO A 170 3.89 -15.68 12.83
C PRO A 170 3.98 -17.08 13.46
N THR A 171 4.66 -18.00 12.77
CA THR A 171 5.07 -19.29 13.34
C THR A 171 6.48 -19.25 13.90
N LEU A 172 7.29 -18.30 13.44
CA LEU A 172 8.71 -18.15 13.74
C LEU A 172 9.05 -16.67 14.04
N LEU A 173 8.69 -16.22 15.24
CA LEU A 173 9.12 -14.94 15.80
C LEU A 173 9.62 -15.20 17.23
N HIS A 174 10.94 -15.20 17.43
CA HIS A 174 11.54 -15.66 18.67
C HIS A 174 11.38 -14.70 19.84
N ARG A 175 11.21 -13.40 19.58
CA ARG A 175 11.04 -12.40 20.64
C ARG A 175 10.34 -11.13 20.15
N ARG A 176 9.72 -10.42 21.07
CA ARG A 176 9.07 -9.10 20.86
C ARG A 176 9.62 -8.08 21.84
N MET A 177 9.84 -6.87 21.36
CA MET A 177 10.23 -5.73 22.18
C MET A 177 9.07 -5.25 23.05
N LEU A 178 9.40 -4.85 24.27
CA LEU A 178 8.49 -4.21 25.21
C LEU A 178 8.77 -2.69 25.25
N ALA A 179 7.87 -1.92 25.86
CA ALA A 179 7.98 -0.46 25.92
C ALA A 179 9.17 0.07 26.77
N ASP A 180 9.81 -0.77 27.53
CA ASP A 180 11.05 -0.47 28.28
C ASP A 180 12.34 -0.79 27.50
N GLY A 181 12.21 -1.31 26.28
CA GLY A 181 13.32 -1.73 25.42
C GLY A 181 13.83 -3.15 25.68
N SER A 182 13.29 -3.84 26.67
CA SER A 182 13.59 -5.26 26.89
C SER A 182 12.84 -6.13 25.86
N TYR A 183 13.20 -7.40 25.80
CA TYR A 183 12.56 -8.37 24.91
C TYR A 183 11.89 -9.48 25.72
N ARG A 184 10.71 -9.85 25.30
CA ARG A 184 10.02 -11.05 25.76
C ARG A 184 10.25 -12.16 24.76
N GLU A 185 10.76 -13.30 25.23
CA GLU A 185 10.95 -14.51 24.41
C GLU A 185 9.60 -15.13 24.07
N ILE A 186 9.49 -15.65 22.83
CA ILE A 186 8.32 -16.35 22.31
C ILE A 186 8.74 -17.78 21.95
N ALA A 187 8.01 -18.74 22.46
CA ALA A 187 8.23 -20.14 22.06
C ALA A 187 7.79 -20.36 20.62
N CYS A 188 8.71 -20.78 19.78
CA CYS A 188 8.46 -21.08 18.38
C CYS A 188 8.53 -22.59 18.11
N ALA A 189 7.75 -23.04 17.13
CA ALA A 189 7.94 -24.38 16.56
C ALA A 189 9.32 -24.46 15.86
N PRO A 190 9.91 -25.66 15.74
CA PRO A 190 11.11 -25.85 14.93
C PRO A 190 10.88 -25.35 13.49
N GLU A 191 11.88 -24.66 12.94
CA GLU A 191 11.79 -24.19 11.54
C GLU A 191 11.78 -25.39 10.59
N THR A 192 10.70 -25.52 9.84
CA THR A 192 10.64 -26.50 8.75
C THR A 192 11.36 -25.93 7.55
N PRO A 193 12.38 -26.62 7.00
CA PRO A 193 13.05 -26.17 5.78
C PRO A 193 12.02 -25.95 4.66
N ARG A 194 12.07 -24.79 4.03
CA ARG A 194 11.25 -24.52 2.85
C ARG A 194 11.75 -25.32 1.66
N GLU A 195 10.80 -25.74 0.83
CA GLU A 195 11.14 -26.30 -0.47
C GLU A 195 11.92 -25.26 -1.29
N ASP A 196 12.99 -25.70 -1.95
CA ASP A 196 13.76 -24.84 -2.86
C ASP A 196 12.86 -24.47 -4.04
N TRP A 197 12.56 -23.18 -4.21
CA TRP A 197 11.70 -22.69 -5.27
C TRP A 197 12.15 -23.11 -6.69
N ARG A 198 13.47 -23.36 -6.87
CA ARG A 198 14.02 -23.86 -8.13
C ARG A 198 13.52 -25.26 -8.51
N LYS A 199 12.94 -25.98 -7.56
CA LYS A 199 12.32 -27.29 -7.75
C LYS A 199 10.81 -27.22 -7.94
N LEU A 200 10.20 -26.05 -7.73
CA LEU A 200 8.79 -25.84 -7.94
C LEU A 200 8.51 -25.70 -9.44
N GLU A 201 7.50 -26.41 -9.93
CA GLU A 201 7.05 -26.31 -11.31
C GLU A 201 6.20 -25.04 -11.54
N GLY A 202 6.18 -24.55 -12.78
CA GLY A 202 5.34 -23.41 -13.18
C GLY A 202 5.87 -22.04 -12.76
N ILE A 203 7.19 -21.92 -12.53
CA ILE A 203 7.87 -20.64 -12.35
C ILE A 203 8.63 -20.33 -13.62
N PRO A 204 8.22 -19.31 -14.40
CA PRO A 204 8.91 -18.92 -15.62
C PRO A 204 10.32 -18.36 -15.31
N ASP A 205 11.31 -18.77 -16.08
CA ASP A 205 12.64 -18.18 -16.03
C ASP A 205 12.64 -16.72 -16.51
N GLU A 206 13.47 -15.88 -15.86
CA GLU A 206 13.73 -14.52 -16.32
C GLU A 206 14.42 -14.56 -17.70
N GLY A 207 13.69 -14.39 -18.77
CA GLY A 207 14.20 -14.44 -20.14
C GLY A 207 13.54 -15.50 -21.01
N GLN A 208 12.79 -16.42 -20.48
CA GLN A 208 11.89 -17.24 -21.27
C GLN A 208 10.56 -16.49 -21.43
N TYR A 209 10.28 -16.10 -22.68
CA TYR A 209 8.99 -15.55 -23.08
C TYR A 209 8.18 -16.68 -23.72
N PRO A 210 7.31 -17.37 -22.99
CA PRO A 210 6.53 -18.47 -23.57
C PRO A 210 5.43 -17.99 -24.53
N LEU A 211 5.25 -16.68 -24.65
CA LEU A 211 4.24 -16.10 -25.50
C LEU A 211 4.91 -15.48 -26.75
N GLU A 212 4.86 -16.21 -27.85
CA GLU A 212 4.89 -15.54 -29.16
C GLU A 212 3.77 -14.51 -29.17
N ASN A 213 4.12 -13.24 -29.37
CA ASN A 213 3.10 -12.20 -29.56
C ASN A 213 2.28 -12.56 -30.79
N PRO A 214 0.98 -12.88 -30.66
CA PRO A 214 0.16 -13.25 -31.81
C PRO A 214 0.14 -12.16 -32.90
N ASP A 215 0.39 -10.89 -32.52
CA ASP A 215 0.51 -9.79 -33.48
C ASP A 215 1.89 -9.68 -34.14
N GLN A 216 2.86 -10.47 -33.73
CA GLN A 216 4.19 -10.58 -34.36
C GLN A 216 4.29 -11.79 -35.32
N ILE A 217 3.22 -12.55 -35.52
CA ILE A 217 3.19 -13.61 -36.51
C ILE A 217 3.20 -12.93 -37.88
N PRO A 218 4.29 -13.03 -38.66
CA PRO A 218 4.37 -12.44 -39.98
C PRO A 218 3.26 -13.04 -40.87
N GLY A 219 2.39 -12.19 -41.41
CA GLY A 219 1.33 -12.61 -42.31
C GLY A 219 -0.05 -12.81 -41.69
N CYS A 220 -0.28 -12.48 -40.42
CA CYS A 220 -1.64 -12.33 -39.91
C CYS A 220 -2.32 -11.15 -40.64
N ALA A 221 -3.05 -11.44 -41.70
CA ALA A 221 -4.02 -10.51 -42.27
C ALA A 221 -5.03 -10.16 -41.17
N TRP A 222 -5.45 -8.88 -41.11
CA TRP A 222 -6.57 -8.46 -40.27
C TRP A 222 -7.77 -9.41 -40.53
N ILE A 223 -8.09 -10.20 -39.53
CA ILE A 223 -9.31 -11.03 -39.56
C ILE A 223 -10.37 -10.15 -38.89
N PRO A 224 -11.46 -9.83 -39.60
CA PRO A 224 -12.55 -9.09 -38.99
C PRO A 224 -13.03 -9.85 -37.75
N PRO A 225 -13.36 -9.16 -36.66
CA PRO A 225 -13.83 -9.80 -35.44
C PRO A 225 -15.09 -10.62 -35.75
N ILE A 226 -14.97 -11.94 -35.64
CA ILE A 226 -16.06 -12.90 -35.85
C ILE A 226 -16.86 -13.13 -34.56
N LYS A 227 -16.30 -12.68 -33.44
CA LYS A 227 -16.82 -12.90 -32.08
C LYS A 227 -17.19 -11.57 -31.46
N PRO A 228 -18.11 -11.56 -30.46
CA PRO A 228 -18.37 -10.39 -29.66
C PRO A 228 -17.09 -9.83 -29.07
N GLN A 229 -16.99 -8.51 -29.06
CA GLN A 229 -15.81 -7.78 -28.63
C GLN A 229 -16.00 -7.19 -27.22
N LEU A 230 -14.92 -6.99 -26.47
CA LEU A 230 -14.99 -6.39 -25.12
C LEU A 230 -15.62 -4.97 -25.16
N ILE A 231 -15.48 -4.24 -26.28
CA ILE A 231 -16.10 -2.92 -26.43
C ILE A 231 -17.63 -2.98 -26.32
N GLU A 232 -18.28 -4.07 -26.76
CA GLU A 232 -19.74 -4.24 -26.65
C GLU A 232 -20.19 -4.31 -25.18
N VAL A 233 -19.29 -4.76 -24.28
CA VAL A 233 -19.55 -4.71 -22.84
C VAL A 233 -19.47 -3.27 -22.32
N ALA A 234 -18.51 -2.48 -22.80
CA ALA A 234 -18.39 -1.07 -22.44
C ALA A 234 -19.58 -0.23 -22.93
N GLU A 235 -20.11 -0.55 -24.12
CA GLU A 235 -21.29 0.09 -24.74
C GLU A 235 -22.61 -0.38 -24.13
N GLY A 236 -22.60 -1.48 -23.38
CA GLY A 236 -23.79 -2.03 -22.71
C GLY A 236 -24.62 -2.97 -23.56
N ASP A 237 -24.14 -3.37 -24.75
CA ASP A 237 -24.81 -4.29 -25.66
C ASP A 237 -24.64 -5.76 -25.23
N LEU A 238 -23.64 -6.04 -24.40
CA LEU A 238 -23.33 -7.35 -23.84
C LEU A 238 -22.99 -7.23 -22.36
N THR A 239 -23.41 -8.15 -21.52
CA THR A 239 -22.95 -8.21 -20.14
C THR A 239 -21.56 -8.83 -20.04
N LEU A 240 -20.78 -8.47 -19.01
CA LEU A 240 -19.48 -9.08 -18.78
C LEU A 240 -19.58 -10.61 -18.56
N ASP A 241 -20.67 -11.10 -17.95
CA ASP A 241 -20.90 -12.54 -17.77
C ASP A 241 -21.12 -13.26 -19.08
N GLU A 242 -21.89 -12.69 -20.00
CA GLU A 242 -22.08 -13.23 -21.33
C GLU A 242 -20.75 -13.24 -22.11
N PHE A 243 -20.01 -12.13 -22.08
CA PHE A 243 -18.68 -12.06 -22.71
C PHE A 243 -17.73 -13.13 -22.17
N MET A 244 -17.61 -13.26 -20.83
CA MET A 244 -16.74 -14.25 -20.22
C MET A 244 -17.15 -15.70 -20.53
N SER A 245 -18.43 -15.96 -20.77
CA SER A 245 -18.91 -17.29 -21.16
C SER A 245 -18.39 -17.75 -22.54
N LEU A 246 -17.91 -16.83 -23.37
CA LEU A 246 -17.35 -17.10 -24.68
C LEU A 246 -15.86 -17.49 -24.63
N LEU A 247 -15.16 -17.18 -23.53
CA LEU A 247 -13.74 -17.45 -23.37
C LEU A 247 -13.49 -18.93 -23.05
N SER A 248 -12.56 -19.53 -23.77
CA SER A 248 -12.05 -20.85 -23.41
C SER A 248 -11.16 -20.81 -22.16
N ASP A 249 -10.89 -21.96 -21.58
CA ASP A 249 -9.94 -22.04 -20.46
C ASP A 249 -8.53 -21.64 -20.88
N GLU A 250 -8.15 -21.88 -22.16
CA GLU A 250 -6.91 -21.44 -22.77
C GLU A 250 -6.84 -19.90 -22.89
N ASP A 251 -7.92 -19.25 -23.32
CA ASP A 251 -8.02 -17.79 -23.39
C ASP A 251 -7.88 -17.18 -21.99
N MET A 252 -8.59 -17.75 -21.02
CA MET A 252 -8.54 -17.28 -19.63
C MET A 252 -7.14 -17.45 -19.03
N ALA A 253 -6.50 -18.60 -19.22
CA ALA A 253 -5.15 -18.84 -18.70
C ALA A 253 -4.11 -17.86 -19.29
N ARG A 254 -4.23 -17.50 -20.57
CA ARG A 254 -3.38 -16.49 -21.23
C ARG A 254 -3.54 -15.10 -20.62
N LEU A 255 -4.75 -14.70 -20.31
CA LEU A 255 -5.05 -13.39 -19.73
C LEU A 255 -4.41 -13.19 -18.35
N LEU A 256 -4.11 -14.25 -17.61
CA LEU A 256 -3.56 -14.18 -16.24
C LEU A 256 -2.03 -14.09 -16.20
N GLY A 257 -1.37 -13.90 -17.33
CA GLY A 257 0.06 -13.61 -17.43
C GLY A 257 0.32 -12.20 -17.98
N GLY A 258 1.44 -11.59 -17.56
CA GLY A 258 1.90 -10.34 -18.14
C GLY A 258 2.15 -10.48 -19.64
N GLN A 259 1.85 -9.44 -20.41
CA GLN A 259 1.87 -9.43 -21.85
C GLN A 259 3.09 -8.67 -22.40
N PRO A 260 3.59 -9.04 -23.59
CA PRO A 260 4.77 -8.39 -24.15
C PRO A 260 4.62 -6.88 -24.23
N ASN A 261 5.74 -6.20 -24.03
CA ASN A 261 5.83 -4.75 -24.11
C ASN A 261 5.52 -4.25 -25.53
N ARG A 262 4.70 -3.21 -25.61
CA ARG A 262 4.41 -2.47 -26.84
C ARG A 262 4.66 -0.98 -26.65
N GLY A 263 4.96 -0.29 -27.73
CA GLY A 263 5.18 1.16 -27.71
C GLY A 263 6.37 1.57 -26.85
N VAL A 264 6.20 2.68 -26.16
CA VAL A 264 7.29 3.35 -25.40
C VAL A 264 7.43 2.89 -23.95
N ALA A 265 6.45 2.17 -23.41
CA ALA A 265 6.46 1.68 -22.04
C ALA A 265 7.71 0.84 -21.73
N ASN A 266 8.24 0.95 -20.52
CA ASN A 266 9.46 0.24 -20.13
C ASN A 266 9.22 -1.18 -19.60
N THR A 267 7.95 -1.60 -19.45
CA THR A 267 7.61 -2.88 -18.84
C THR A 267 6.38 -3.54 -19.53
N PHE A 268 5.89 -4.61 -18.98
CA PHE A 268 4.84 -5.47 -19.56
C PHE A 268 3.44 -4.86 -19.43
N GLY A 269 2.48 -5.41 -20.21
CA GLY A 269 1.07 -5.04 -20.17
C GLY A 269 0.16 -6.10 -19.56
N PHE A 270 -1.14 -5.80 -19.55
CA PHE A 270 -2.24 -6.66 -19.11
C PHE A 270 -3.22 -6.93 -20.24
N GLY A 271 -3.87 -8.10 -20.24
CA GLY A 271 -4.90 -8.45 -21.21
C GLY A 271 -4.33 -9.08 -22.49
N ASN A 272 -4.47 -8.40 -23.64
CA ASN A 272 -3.96 -8.85 -24.94
C ASN A 272 -4.63 -10.13 -25.49
N LEU A 273 -5.95 -10.04 -25.75
CA LEU A 273 -6.69 -11.09 -26.46
C LEU A 273 -7.41 -10.46 -27.66
N PRO A 274 -6.70 -10.19 -28.78
CA PRO A 274 -7.22 -9.43 -29.93
C PRO A 274 -8.45 -10.04 -30.58
N THR A 275 -8.57 -11.38 -30.58
CA THR A 275 -9.73 -12.10 -31.10
C THR A 275 -11.06 -11.64 -30.48
N TYR A 276 -11.02 -11.20 -29.23
CA TYR A 276 -12.17 -10.71 -28.48
C TYR A 276 -12.09 -9.21 -28.19
N GLY A 277 -11.20 -8.48 -28.85
CA GLY A 277 -11.02 -7.04 -28.64
C GLY A 277 -10.48 -6.65 -27.27
N VAL A 278 -9.87 -7.59 -26.53
CA VAL A 278 -9.22 -7.26 -25.25
C VAL A 278 -7.87 -6.60 -25.53
N PRO A 279 -7.68 -5.33 -25.19
CA PRO A 279 -6.45 -4.61 -25.48
C PRO A 279 -5.27 -5.10 -24.62
N ASN A 280 -4.05 -4.81 -25.06
CA ASN A 280 -2.85 -4.88 -24.24
C ASN A 280 -2.68 -3.55 -23.50
N VAL A 281 -3.18 -3.47 -22.28
CA VAL A 281 -3.05 -2.29 -21.41
C VAL A 281 -1.63 -2.23 -20.87
N MET A 282 -0.83 -1.32 -21.43
CA MET A 282 0.57 -1.17 -21.03
C MET A 282 0.73 -0.59 -19.65
N THR A 283 1.79 -1.04 -18.95
CA THR A 283 2.20 -0.50 -17.67
C THR A 283 3.56 0.17 -17.77
N ALA A 284 3.83 1.16 -16.93
CA ALA A 284 5.15 1.74 -16.79
C ALA A 284 5.52 1.98 -15.34
N ASP A 285 6.81 1.76 -15.03
CA ASP A 285 7.39 2.03 -13.72
C ASP A 285 7.78 3.51 -13.57
N GLY A 286 8.30 3.89 -12.42
CA GLY A 286 8.86 5.20 -12.13
C GLY A 286 8.06 6.01 -11.10
N PRO A 287 8.18 5.69 -9.79
CA PRO A 287 7.46 6.41 -8.72
C PRO A 287 7.81 7.90 -8.59
N ALA A 288 8.95 8.32 -9.13
CA ALA A 288 9.39 9.73 -9.16
C ALA A 288 9.34 10.33 -10.58
N GLY A 289 8.47 9.83 -11.45
CA GLY A 289 8.31 10.23 -12.83
C GLY A 289 8.20 9.03 -13.77
N LEU A 290 7.41 9.16 -14.82
CA LEU A 290 7.15 8.09 -15.77
C LEU A 290 8.44 7.59 -16.42
N ARG A 291 8.67 6.27 -16.37
CA ARG A 291 9.85 5.65 -16.99
C ARG A 291 9.51 5.13 -18.39
N ILE A 292 10.16 5.72 -19.39
CA ILE A 292 10.05 5.36 -20.81
C ILE A 292 11.34 4.65 -21.23
N LYS A 293 11.26 3.81 -22.25
CA LYS A 293 12.44 3.22 -22.89
C LYS A 293 13.32 4.32 -23.49
N PRO A 294 14.64 4.37 -23.15
CA PRO A 294 15.51 5.45 -23.63
C PRO A 294 15.59 5.57 -25.15
N GLU A 295 15.51 4.45 -25.87
CA GLU A 295 15.54 4.40 -27.34
C GLU A 295 14.34 5.06 -28.02
N CYS A 296 13.25 5.30 -27.30
CA CYS A 296 12.06 5.95 -27.85
C CYS A 296 12.21 7.47 -27.97
N GLY A 297 13.26 8.07 -27.38
CA GLY A 297 13.51 9.51 -27.47
C GLY A 297 12.47 10.40 -26.78
N VAL A 298 11.63 9.82 -25.93
CA VAL A 298 10.62 10.57 -25.15
C VAL A 298 11.25 11.03 -23.84
N THR A 299 11.08 12.32 -23.53
CA THR A 299 11.49 12.91 -22.25
C THR A 299 10.27 13.10 -21.36
N THR A 300 10.36 12.67 -20.12
CA THR A 300 9.32 12.78 -19.10
C THR A 300 9.80 13.61 -17.91
N THR A 301 8.86 14.12 -17.12
CA THR A 301 9.17 14.92 -15.94
C THR A 301 9.74 14.07 -14.81
N ALA A 302 10.88 14.48 -14.25
CA ALA A 302 11.41 13.95 -13.00
C ALA A 302 10.81 14.74 -11.83
N PHE A 303 9.86 14.12 -11.13
CA PHE A 303 9.28 14.69 -9.91
C PHE A 303 10.17 14.41 -8.69
N PRO A 304 10.00 15.16 -7.59
CA PRO A 304 10.64 14.83 -6.33
C PRO A 304 10.31 13.40 -5.89
N CYS A 305 11.26 12.73 -5.23
CA CYS A 305 11.01 11.38 -4.72
C CYS A 305 9.95 11.36 -3.61
N ALA A 306 9.34 10.21 -3.36
CA ALA A 306 8.22 10.08 -2.44
C ALA A 306 8.55 10.55 -1.01
N THR A 307 9.76 10.26 -0.51
CA THR A 307 10.24 10.77 0.80
C THR A 307 10.20 12.30 0.85
N LEU A 308 10.65 12.98 -0.21
CA LEU A 308 10.62 14.45 -0.26
C LEU A 308 9.19 14.98 -0.39
N LEU A 309 8.33 14.31 -1.15
CA LEU A 309 6.91 14.67 -1.23
C LEU A 309 6.23 14.55 0.14
N ALA A 310 6.52 13.51 0.91
CA ALA A 310 6.01 13.35 2.27
C ALA A 310 6.47 14.47 3.22
N CYS A 311 7.71 14.95 3.07
CA CYS A 311 8.23 16.07 3.85
C CYS A 311 7.48 17.38 3.60
N THR A 312 6.68 17.48 2.54
CA THR A 312 5.81 18.64 2.33
C THR A 312 4.61 18.68 3.27
N TRP A 313 4.19 17.54 3.81
CA TRP A 313 2.94 17.39 4.60
C TRP A 313 1.73 17.98 3.86
N ASN A 314 1.69 17.84 2.52
CA ASN A 314 0.70 18.47 1.66
C ASN A 314 0.13 17.46 0.65
N THR A 315 -1.02 16.89 0.98
CA THR A 315 -1.73 15.93 0.14
C THR A 315 -2.25 16.56 -1.16
N GLU A 316 -2.54 17.86 -1.18
CA GLU A 316 -3.00 18.57 -2.38
C GLU A 316 -1.90 18.60 -3.46
N ILE A 317 -0.66 19.00 -3.10
CA ILE A 317 0.48 18.95 -4.03
C ILE A 317 0.72 17.54 -4.54
N VAL A 318 0.61 16.52 -3.67
CA VAL A 318 0.81 15.12 -4.08
C VAL A 318 -0.27 14.69 -5.08
N ARG A 319 -1.52 15.11 -4.89
CA ARG A 319 -2.62 14.88 -5.85
C ARG A 319 -2.35 15.56 -7.19
N GLU A 320 -1.91 16.83 -7.17
CA GLU A 320 -1.57 17.57 -8.40
C GLU A 320 -0.41 16.92 -9.16
N ILE A 321 0.61 16.43 -8.47
CA ILE A 321 1.72 15.68 -9.06
C ILE A 321 1.23 14.36 -9.67
N GLY A 322 0.34 13.65 -8.96
CA GLY A 322 -0.30 12.44 -9.49
C GLY A 322 -1.03 12.71 -10.80
N ALA A 323 -1.84 13.76 -10.85
CA ALA A 323 -2.55 14.17 -12.06
C ALA A 323 -1.59 14.61 -13.19
N ALA A 324 -0.56 15.39 -12.85
CA ALA A 324 0.42 15.84 -13.85
C ALA A 324 1.18 14.65 -14.48
N GLY A 325 1.64 13.70 -13.65
CA GLY A 325 2.32 12.50 -14.15
C GLY A 325 1.38 11.60 -14.95
N ALA A 326 0.12 11.48 -14.54
CA ALA A 326 -0.87 10.67 -15.25
C ALA A 326 -1.19 11.22 -16.65
N ARG A 327 -1.15 12.53 -16.85
CA ARG A 327 -1.26 13.10 -18.21
C ARG A 327 -0.11 12.64 -19.12
N GLU A 328 1.13 12.62 -18.61
CA GLU A 328 2.26 12.06 -19.37
C GLU A 328 2.07 10.55 -19.66
N VAL A 329 1.52 9.79 -18.70
CA VAL A 329 1.19 8.37 -18.87
C VAL A 329 0.18 8.18 -20.02
N HIS A 330 -0.89 8.95 -19.99
CA HIS A 330 -1.96 8.91 -21.01
C HIS A 330 -1.44 9.32 -22.40
N GLU A 331 -0.67 10.41 -22.49
CA GLU A 331 -0.06 10.90 -23.73
C GLU A 331 0.87 9.86 -24.40
N ASN A 332 1.44 8.96 -23.61
CA ASN A 332 2.32 7.90 -24.08
C ASN A 332 1.60 6.55 -24.32
N GLY A 333 0.28 6.52 -24.28
CA GLY A 333 -0.53 5.33 -24.52
C GLY A 333 -0.36 4.23 -23.48
N ILE A 334 -0.09 4.61 -22.23
CA ILE A 334 0.08 3.71 -21.10
C ILE A 334 -1.18 3.78 -20.23
N GLY A 335 -1.73 2.65 -19.84
CA GLY A 335 -2.99 2.61 -19.08
C GLY A 335 -2.79 2.56 -17.57
N VAL A 336 -1.67 1.97 -17.08
CA VAL A 336 -1.40 1.85 -15.64
C VAL A 336 0.00 2.33 -15.29
N TRP A 337 0.07 3.26 -14.34
CA TRP A 337 1.32 3.70 -13.74
C TRP A 337 1.61 2.93 -12.46
N LEU A 338 2.79 2.30 -12.37
CA LEU A 338 3.19 1.44 -11.25
C LEU A 338 3.65 2.26 -10.03
N THR A 339 2.78 3.08 -9.51
CA THR A 339 2.95 3.98 -8.35
C THR A 339 1.59 4.19 -7.66
N PRO A 340 1.55 4.58 -6.35
CA PRO A 340 2.64 4.85 -5.43
C PRO A 340 3.22 3.60 -4.75
N ALA A 341 4.47 3.72 -4.27
CA ALA A 341 5.12 2.74 -3.42
C ALA A 341 5.12 3.24 -1.96
N ILE A 342 4.70 2.40 -1.00
CA ILE A 342 4.37 2.87 0.36
C ILE A 342 4.88 2.01 1.51
N ASN A 343 5.85 1.15 1.26
CA ASN A 343 6.43 0.38 2.35
C ASN A 343 7.05 1.31 3.42
N ILE A 344 7.02 0.89 4.66
CA ILE A 344 7.50 1.71 5.79
C ILE A 344 9.04 1.82 5.77
N HIS A 345 9.57 3.00 6.08
CA HIS A 345 10.99 3.23 6.35
C HIS A 345 11.38 2.55 7.68
N ARG A 346 11.46 1.23 7.67
CA ARG A 346 11.82 0.44 8.85
C ARG A 346 13.28 0.64 9.27
N THR A 347 14.15 0.81 8.30
CA THR A 347 15.59 1.00 8.50
C THR A 347 16.14 1.90 7.39
N PRO A 348 17.11 2.77 7.67
CA PRO A 348 17.73 3.61 6.66
C PRO A 348 18.53 2.82 5.61
N LEU A 349 18.79 1.54 5.86
CA LEU A 349 19.58 0.67 4.97
C LEU A 349 18.77 0.03 3.85
N CYS A 350 17.46 0.22 3.78
CA CYS A 350 16.64 -0.25 2.66
C CYS A 350 16.89 0.63 1.43
N GLY A 351 17.40 0.04 0.35
CA GLY A 351 17.79 0.77 -0.88
C GLY A 351 16.62 1.41 -1.63
N ARG A 352 15.37 1.11 -1.29
CA ARG A 352 14.17 1.66 -1.91
C ARG A 352 13.45 2.71 -1.07
N ASN A 353 13.99 3.13 0.09
CA ASN A 353 13.35 4.14 0.93
C ASN A 353 13.05 5.45 0.19
N PHE A 354 13.86 5.83 -0.82
CA PHE A 354 13.63 7.04 -1.60
C PHE A 354 12.26 7.07 -2.28
N GLU A 355 11.73 5.93 -2.71
CA GLU A 355 10.42 5.81 -3.36
C GLU A 355 9.27 5.55 -2.39
N TYR A 356 9.56 5.35 -1.10
CA TYR A 356 8.59 5.21 -0.02
C TYR A 356 8.41 6.54 0.71
N TYR A 357 7.24 6.75 1.30
CA TYR A 357 6.90 8.07 1.87
C TYR A 357 7.47 8.29 3.27
N SER A 358 7.29 7.36 4.21
CA SER A 358 7.53 7.63 5.62
C SER A 358 7.79 6.37 6.46
N GLU A 359 8.34 6.58 7.67
CA GLU A 359 8.32 5.61 8.77
C GLU A 359 6.96 5.55 9.47
N ASP A 360 6.11 6.57 9.25
CA ASP A 360 4.78 6.64 9.83
C ASP A 360 3.71 6.17 8.83
N PRO A 361 2.88 5.17 9.18
CA PRO A 361 1.89 4.61 8.26
C PRO A 361 0.73 5.57 7.93
N LEU A 362 0.41 6.54 8.79
CA LEU A 362 -0.61 7.55 8.49
C LEU A 362 -0.12 8.48 7.40
N VAL A 363 1.09 9.01 7.52
CA VAL A 363 1.69 9.86 6.47
C VAL A 363 1.80 9.09 5.16
N ALA A 364 2.31 7.85 5.20
CA ALA A 364 2.42 7.02 4.00
C ALA A 364 1.06 6.78 3.33
N GLY A 365 0.02 6.47 4.10
CA GLY A 365 -1.33 6.21 3.59
C GLY A 365 -2.02 7.45 3.03
N GLU A 366 -1.93 8.60 3.71
CA GLU A 366 -2.54 9.86 3.28
C GLU A 366 -1.90 10.37 1.98
N MET A 367 -0.57 10.35 1.89
CA MET A 367 0.15 10.75 0.68
C MET A 367 -0.15 9.79 -0.49
N ALA A 368 -0.20 8.49 -0.22
CA ALA A 368 -0.54 7.51 -1.24
C ALA A 368 -1.98 7.66 -1.75
N ALA A 369 -2.94 7.88 -0.87
CA ALA A 369 -4.32 8.11 -1.27
C ALA A 369 -4.44 9.33 -2.20
N ALA A 370 -3.80 10.44 -1.84
CA ALA A 370 -3.76 11.63 -2.67
C ALA A 370 -3.11 11.39 -4.04
N MET A 371 -2.00 10.62 -4.09
CA MET A 371 -1.35 10.24 -5.34
C MET A 371 -2.27 9.39 -6.22
N VAL A 372 -2.93 8.38 -5.66
CA VAL A 372 -3.90 7.52 -6.37
C VAL A 372 -5.06 8.33 -6.91
N GLU A 373 -5.65 9.21 -6.10
CA GLU A 373 -6.74 10.09 -6.52
C GLU A 373 -6.31 10.98 -7.69
N GLY A 374 -5.11 11.59 -7.62
CA GLY A 374 -4.57 12.40 -8.70
C GLY A 374 -4.36 11.61 -9.99
N ILE A 375 -3.75 10.42 -9.91
CA ILE A 375 -3.51 9.56 -11.08
C ILE A 375 -4.84 9.14 -11.72
N GLN A 376 -5.77 8.66 -10.91
CA GLN A 376 -7.03 8.10 -11.43
C GLN A 376 -8.01 9.18 -11.93
N SER A 377 -7.85 10.45 -11.50
CA SER A 377 -8.63 11.56 -12.02
C SER A 377 -8.38 11.88 -13.51
N GLU A 378 -7.25 11.41 -14.05
CA GLU A 378 -6.87 11.58 -15.46
C GLU A 378 -7.13 10.31 -16.30
N GLY A 379 -7.92 9.36 -15.79
CA GLY A 379 -8.27 8.11 -16.50
C GLY A 379 -7.14 7.08 -16.57
N VAL A 380 -6.10 7.21 -15.76
CA VAL A 380 -4.97 6.29 -15.65
C VAL A 380 -5.11 5.43 -14.40
N GLY A 381 -4.79 4.14 -14.49
CA GLY A 381 -4.78 3.26 -13.34
C GLY A 381 -3.54 3.47 -12.45
N ALA A 382 -3.75 3.57 -11.14
CA ALA A 382 -2.67 3.53 -10.17
C ALA A 382 -2.42 2.09 -9.70
N SER A 383 -1.14 1.75 -9.42
CA SER A 383 -0.75 0.46 -8.85
C SER A 383 -0.05 0.67 -7.50
N LEU A 384 -0.79 0.43 -6.42
CA LEU A 384 -0.28 0.56 -5.05
C LEU A 384 0.68 -0.58 -4.72
N LYS A 385 1.92 -0.28 -4.29
CA LYS A 385 2.99 -1.27 -4.10
C LYS A 385 3.89 -0.99 -2.89
N HIS A 386 4.62 -1.96 -2.38
CA HIS A 386 4.60 -3.41 -2.65
C HIS A 386 3.90 -4.10 -1.49
N PHE A 387 2.83 -4.80 -1.73
CA PHE A 387 1.94 -5.38 -0.70
C PHE A 387 2.37 -6.81 -0.33
N ALA A 388 3.06 -7.06 0.81
CA ALA A 388 3.44 -6.11 1.83
C ALA A 388 4.84 -6.44 2.40
N CYS A 389 5.34 -5.59 3.31
CA CYS A 389 6.56 -5.82 4.08
C CYS A 389 7.85 -5.89 3.25
N ASN A 390 7.94 -5.23 2.10
CA ASN A 390 9.19 -5.11 1.33
C ASN A 390 10.11 -4.03 1.94
N ASN A 391 10.75 -4.35 3.06
CA ASN A 391 11.59 -3.43 3.82
C ASN A 391 13.09 -3.77 3.73
N LYS A 392 13.46 -4.65 2.80
CA LYS A 392 14.85 -5.06 2.54
C LYS A 392 15.01 -5.52 1.10
N GLU A 393 16.04 -4.99 0.41
CA GLU A 393 16.31 -5.34 -0.99
C GLU A 393 17.25 -6.55 -1.17
N THR A 394 18.13 -6.81 -0.19
CA THR A 394 19.03 -7.98 -0.24
C THR A 394 18.22 -9.27 -0.15
N ASN A 395 18.34 -10.13 -1.17
CA ASN A 395 17.57 -11.38 -1.31
C ASN A 395 16.04 -11.14 -1.20
N ARG A 396 15.53 -10.06 -1.76
CA ARG A 396 14.14 -9.62 -1.59
C ARG A 396 13.10 -10.68 -2.01
N LYS A 397 13.43 -11.53 -3.00
CA LYS A 397 12.53 -12.60 -3.47
C LYS A 397 12.39 -13.77 -2.47
N ASP A 398 13.37 -13.98 -1.59
CA ASP A 398 13.41 -15.08 -0.62
C ASP A 398 13.51 -14.61 0.83
N CYS A 399 13.51 -13.30 1.05
CA CYS A 399 13.54 -12.73 2.39
C CYS A 399 12.18 -12.97 3.07
N ASP A 400 12.21 -13.60 4.24
CA ASP A 400 11.00 -13.81 5.06
C ASP A 400 10.88 -12.71 6.11
N SER A 401 9.89 -11.86 5.99
CA SER A 401 9.53 -10.83 6.95
C SER A 401 8.68 -11.46 8.05
N ARG A 402 9.30 -11.74 9.20
CA ARG A 402 8.69 -12.41 10.35
C ARG A 402 8.32 -11.37 11.39
N LEU A 403 7.05 -11.18 11.66
CA LEU A 403 6.54 -10.13 12.53
C LEU A 403 5.22 -10.56 13.19
N SER A 404 4.89 -9.92 14.31
CA SER A 404 3.60 -10.12 14.97
C SER A 404 2.45 -9.67 14.06
N GLU A 405 1.27 -10.24 14.23
CA GLU A 405 0.08 -9.77 13.52
C GLU A 405 -0.23 -8.32 13.89
N ARG A 406 0.05 -7.93 15.13
CA ARG A 406 -0.10 -6.55 15.59
C ARG A 406 0.79 -5.58 14.79
N ALA A 407 2.10 -5.85 14.71
CA ALA A 407 3.01 -5.01 13.93
C ALA A 407 2.62 -4.98 12.45
N LEU A 408 2.21 -6.13 11.89
CA LEU A 408 1.72 -6.23 10.53
C LEU A 408 0.56 -5.25 10.31
N ARG A 409 -0.48 -5.27 11.17
CA ARG A 409 -1.69 -4.47 11.03
C ARG A 409 -1.52 -2.99 11.37
N GLU A 410 -0.80 -2.67 12.48
CA GLU A 410 -0.68 -1.30 12.95
C GLU A 410 0.38 -0.49 12.18
N ILE A 411 1.40 -1.14 11.60
CA ILE A 411 2.54 -0.46 10.96
C ILE A 411 2.60 -0.78 9.46
N TYR A 412 2.77 -2.06 9.08
CA TYR A 412 3.13 -2.42 7.71
C TYR A 412 1.96 -2.47 6.75
N LEU A 413 0.76 -2.74 7.22
CA LEU A 413 -0.47 -2.74 6.43
C LEU A 413 -1.28 -1.46 6.57
N LYS A 414 -1.10 -0.68 7.64
CA LYS A 414 -1.96 0.48 7.95
C LYS A 414 -1.99 1.54 6.83
N GLY A 415 -0.84 1.84 6.22
CA GLY A 415 -0.80 2.76 5.09
C GLY A 415 -1.57 2.24 3.87
N PHE A 416 -1.47 0.93 3.59
CA PHE A 416 -2.25 0.27 2.52
C PHE A 416 -3.74 0.30 2.82
N GLU A 417 -4.16 -0.02 4.05
CA GLU A 417 -5.56 0.05 4.49
C GLU A 417 -6.14 1.44 4.25
N LEU A 418 -5.43 2.48 4.68
CA LEU A 418 -5.86 3.88 4.50
C LEU A 418 -6.02 4.23 3.01
N CYS A 419 -5.02 3.90 2.19
CA CYS A 419 -5.05 4.18 0.77
C CYS A 419 -6.19 3.42 0.05
N VAL A 420 -6.37 2.13 0.34
CA VAL A 420 -7.44 1.32 -0.26
C VAL A 420 -8.81 1.85 0.13
N LYS A 421 -9.05 2.11 1.42
CA LYS A 421 -10.36 2.59 1.90
C LYS A 421 -10.71 3.99 1.37
N LYS A 422 -9.71 4.87 1.17
CA LYS A 422 -9.93 6.24 0.69
C LYS A 422 -10.01 6.37 -0.83
N ALA A 423 -9.08 5.74 -1.56
CA ALA A 423 -8.85 6.01 -2.97
C ALA A 423 -9.12 4.83 -3.92
N GLN A 424 -9.29 3.60 -3.41
CA GLN A 424 -9.56 2.40 -4.24
C GLN A 424 -8.66 2.34 -5.49
N PRO A 425 -7.34 2.10 -5.35
CA PRO A 425 -6.46 1.99 -6.50
C PRO A 425 -6.94 0.90 -7.46
N LEU A 426 -6.80 1.11 -8.78
CA LEU A 426 -7.24 0.10 -9.76
C LEU A 426 -6.45 -1.20 -9.64
N THR A 427 -5.17 -1.12 -9.26
CA THR A 427 -4.36 -2.31 -9.04
C THR A 427 -3.55 -2.21 -7.74
N VAL A 428 -3.25 -3.38 -7.17
CA VAL A 428 -2.30 -3.55 -6.06
C VAL A 428 -1.24 -4.55 -6.52
N MET A 429 0.04 -4.22 -6.27
CA MET A 429 1.15 -5.12 -6.60
C MET A 429 1.61 -5.85 -5.33
N SER A 430 1.50 -7.19 -5.32
CA SER A 430 2.04 -8.01 -4.25
C SER A 430 3.56 -8.00 -4.25
N SER A 431 4.18 -8.03 -3.07
CA SER A 431 5.63 -7.94 -2.92
C SER A 431 6.35 -9.26 -3.21
N TYR A 432 7.66 -9.18 -3.44
CA TYR A 432 8.51 -10.35 -3.65
C TYR A 432 8.68 -11.23 -2.43
N ASN A 433 8.79 -10.61 -1.26
CA ASN A 433 9.21 -11.26 -0.03
C ASN A 433 8.13 -12.18 0.53
N LEU A 434 8.53 -13.03 1.46
CA LEU A 434 7.60 -13.77 2.28
C LEU A 434 7.14 -12.92 3.46
N VAL A 435 5.92 -13.20 3.90
CA VAL A 435 5.33 -12.68 5.14
C VAL A 435 4.98 -13.88 6.02
N ASN A 436 5.67 -14.00 7.14
CA ASN A 436 5.48 -15.09 8.09
C ASN A 436 5.47 -16.49 7.44
N GLY A 437 6.42 -16.72 6.53
CA GLY A 437 6.66 -18.03 5.91
C GLY A 437 6.01 -18.27 4.55
N LEU A 438 5.09 -17.41 4.10
CA LEU A 438 4.44 -17.50 2.78
C LEU A 438 4.83 -16.34 1.89
N TRP A 439 5.13 -16.57 0.61
CA TRP A 439 5.29 -15.48 -0.35
C TRP A 439 4.02 -14.60 -0.37
N ALA A 440 4.21 -13.30 -0.35
CA ALA A 440 3.10 -12.35 -0.33
C ALA A 440 2.12 -12.59 -1.49
N SER A 441 2.64 -12.95 -2.68
CA SER A 441 1.84 -13.22 -3.87
C SER A 441 0.97 -14.49 -3.79
N GLN A 442 1.29 -15.44 -2.90
CA GLN A 442 0.47 -16.65 -2.67
C GLN A 442 -0.21 -16.68 -1.29
N ASN A 443 -0.18 -15.58 -0.57
CA ASN A 443 -0.76 -15.50 0.77
C ASN A 443 -2.24 -15.10 0.72
N ARG A 444 -3.13 -16.11 0.77
CA ARG A 444 -4.58 -15.91 0.71
C ARG A 444 -5.10 -15.02 1.84
N GLU A 445 -4.57 -15.18 3.06
CA GLU A 445 -4.99 -14.37 4.21
C GLU A 445 -4.69 -12.89 3.94
N LEU A 446 -3.54 -12.60 3.33
CA LEU A 446 -3.13 -11.23 2.98
C LEU A 446 -3.97 -10.67 1.82
N LEU A 447 -4.08 -11.41 0.70
CA LEU A 447 -4.64 -10.90 -0.56
C LEU A 447 -6.16 -10.98 -0.63
N THR A 448 -6.75 -12.02 -0.06
CA THR A 448 -8.20 -12.24 -0.12
C THR A 448 -8.86 -11.81 1.18
N ASP A 449 -8.41 -12.32 2.31
CA ASP A 449 -9.13 -12.14 3.57
C ASP A 449 -8.96 -10.69 4.08
N ILE A 450 -7.73 -10.18 4.17
CA ILE A 450 -7.46 -8.81 4.64
C ILE A 450 -7.78 -7.79 3.53
N LEU A 451 -7.07 -7.83 2.40
CA LEU A 451 -7.17 -6.79 1.37
C LEU A 451 -8.59 -6.66 0.82
N ARG A 452 -9.24 -7.78 0.49
CA ARG A 452 -10.59 -7.76 -0.11
C ARG A 452 -11.69 -7.91 0.92
N GLY A 453 -11.55 -8.84 1.87
CA GLY A 453 -12.58 -9.15 2.87
C GLY A 453 -12.73 -8.05 3.91
N GLU A 454 -11.64 -7.61 4.54
CA GLU A 454 -11.70 -6.62 5.61
C GLU A 454 -11.72 -5.17 5.06
N TRP A 455 -10.98 -4.87 3.99
CA TRP A 455 -10.87 -3.48 3.49
C TRP A 455 -11.76 -3.18 2.29
N GLY A 456 -12.35 -4.20 1.67
CA GLY A 456 -13.27 -4.02 0.53
C GLY A 456 -12.57 -3.59 -0.77
N PHE A 457 -11.31 -4.00 -1.00
CA PHE A 457 -10.61 -3.73 -2.26
C PHE A 457 -11.32 -4.37 -3.44
N LYS A 458 -11.59 -3.60 -4.47
CA LYS A 458 -12.35 -4.01 -5.67
C LYS A 458 -11.51 -4.15 -6.93
N GLY A 459 -10.25 -3.73 -6.90
CA GLY A 459 -9.37 -3.74 -8.04
C GLY A 459 -8.71 -5.10 -8.31
N MET A 460 -7.77 -5.11 -9.24
CA MET A 460 -6.96 -6.27 -9.62
C MET A 460 -5.68 -6.33 -8.78
N VAL A 461 -5.25 -7.55 -8.41
CA VAL A 461 -3.93 -7.78 -7.81
C VAL A 461 -3.00 -8.36 -8.84
N THR A 462 -1.81 -7.78 -8.95
CA THR A 462 -0.72 -8.28 -9.79
C THR A 462 0.49 -8.64 -8.94
N THR A 463 1.34 -9.57 -9.41
CA THR A 463 2.63 -9.80 -8.74
C THR A 463 3.61 -8.69 -9.06
N ASP A 464 4.66 -8.55 -8.23
CA ASP A 464 5.92 -8.00 -8.72
C ASP A 464 6.54 -8.94 -9.76
N TRP A 465 7.59 -8.51 -10.49
CA TRP A 465 8.09 -9.22 -11.67
C TRP A 465 8.84 -10.50 -11.32
N TYR A 466 8.43 -11.62 -11.92
CA TYR A 466 9.10 -12.92 -11.74
C TYR A 466 9.20 -13.36 -10.27
N THR A 467 8.07 -13.36 -9.57
CA THR A 467 7.96 -13.91 -8.22
C THR A 467 8.25 -15.42 -8.20
N HIS A 468 8.75 -15.91 -7.06
CA HIS A 468 9.15 -17.32 -6.92
C HIS A 468 7.98 -18.27 -6.53
N ALA A 469 6.78 -17.76 -6.32
CA ALA A 469 5.61 -18.61 -6.09
C ALA A 469 5.06 -19.18 -7.40
N PRO A 470 4.57 -20.43 -7.43
CA PRO A 470 3.89 -20.99 -8.60
C PRO A 470 2.60 -20.22 -8.93
N GLN A 471 2.36 -19.95 -10.21
CA GLN A 471 1.24 -19.11 -10.63
C GLN A 471 -0.13 -19.64 -10.18
N TYR A 472 -0.33 -20.96 -10.19
CA TYR A 472 -1.61 -21.55 -9.75
C TYR A 472 -1.91 -21.29 -8.27
N THR A 473 -0.87 -21.25 -7.40
CA THR A 473 -1.04 -20.90 -5.98
C THR A 473 -1.30 -19.42 -5.78
N GLU A 474 -0.72 -18.58 -6.63
CA GLU A 474 -0.97 -17.13 -6.64
C GLU A 474 -2.42 -16.84 -7.02
N ILE A 475 -2.94 -17.45 -8.10
CA ILE A 475 -4.34 -17.34 -8.53
C ILE A 475 -5.29 -17.79 -7.40
N ALA A 476 -5.04 -18.96 -6.82
CA ALA A 476 -5.85 -19.50 -5.72
C ALA A 476 -5.84 -18.61 -4.46
N ALA A 477 -4.79 -17.82 -4.27
CA ALA A 477 -4.68 -16.86 -3.17
C ALA A 477 -5.36 -15.51 -3.44
N GLY A 478 -5.74 -15.22 -4.71
CA GLY A 478 -6.36 -13.96 -5.12
C GLY A 478 -5.40 -12.95 -5.72
N ASN A 479 -4.19 -13.39 -6.14
CA ASN A 479 -3.33 -12.64 -7.01
C ASN A 479 -3.74 -12.93 -8.46
N ASP A 480 -4.25 -11.93 -9.16
CA ASP A 480 -4.97 -12.15 -10.41
C ASP A 480 -4.04 -12.33 -11.62
N VAL A 481 -2.96 -11.55 -11.71
CA VAL A 481 -2.04 -11.59 -12.86
C VAL A 481 -0.60 -11.77 -12.40
N LYS A 482 0.11 -12.75 -13.00
CA LYS A 482 1.56 -12.93 -12.78
C LYS A 482 2.36 -12.08 -13.76
N MET A 483 3.16 -11.13 -13.24
CA MET A 483 4.02 -10.26 -14.04
C MET A 483 5.45 -10.82 -14.14
N GLY A 484 6.07 -10.40 -15.08
CA GLY A 484 6.73 -10.48 -16.29
C GLY A 484 5.96 -11.34 -17.31
N CYS A 485 5.83 -12.65 -17.07
CA CYS A 485 5.03 -13.53 -17.89
C CYS A 485 4.37 -14.59 -17.02
N GLY A 486 3.26 -15.15 -17.49
CA GLY A 486 2.65 -16.32 -16.88
C GLY A 486 3.11 -17.62 -17.56
N ASP A 487 2.62 -18.75 -17.03
CA ASP A 487 2.71 -20.07 -17.66
C ASP A 487 1.28 -20.63 -17.90
N PRO A 488 0.62 -20.26 -19.02
CA PRO A 488 -0.73 -20.73 -19.31
C PRO A 488 -0.84 -22.25 -19.39
N ALA A 489 0.19 -22.93 -19.90
CA ALA A 489 0.19 -24.37 -20.03
C ALA A 489 0.19 -25.06 -18.66
N HIS A 490 0.99 -24.56 -17.74
CA HIS A 490 1.00 -25.07 -16.36
C HIS A 490 -0.31 -24.74 -15.62
N VAL A 491 -0.88 -23.54 -15.80
CA VAL A 491 -2.20 -23.19 -15.24
C VAL A 491 -3.26 -24.20 -15.67
N LEU A 492 -3.33 -24.50 -16.98
CA LEU A 492 -4.27 -25.49 -17.53
C LEU A 492 -4.01 -26.89 -17.00
N GLN A 493 -2.75 -27.28 -16.84
CA GLN A 493 -2.40 -28.57 -16.22
C GLN A 493 -2.93 -28.65 -14.80
N MET A 494 -2.70 -27.62 -13.96
CA MET A 494 -3.15 -27.57 -12.58
C MET A 494 -4.69 -27.60 -12.46
N MET A 495 -5.38 -26.98 -13.41
CA MET A 495 -6.85 -27.08 -13.50
C MET A 495 -7.30 -28.52 -13.80
N ARG A 496 -6.67 -29.20 -14.78
CA ARG A 496 -6.99 -30.59 -15.15
C ARG A 496 -6.70 -31.57 -14.01
N GLU A 497 -5.67 -31.31 -13.22
CA GLU A 497 -5.29 -32.10 -12.05
C GLU A 497 -6.16 -31.79 -10.81
N GLY A 498 -7.04 -30.81 -10.88
CA GLY A 498 -7.87 -30.35 -9.75
C GLY A 498 -7.11 -29.62 -8.63
N ARG A 499 -5.89 -29.17 -8.90
CA ARG A 499 -5.05 -28.38 -7.97
C ARG A 499 -5.37 -26.89 -8.01
N LEU A 500 -5.97 -26.41 -9.10
CA LEU A 500 -6.50 -25.06 -9.26
C LEU A 500 -7.97 -25.15 -9.67
N LYS A 501 -8.85 -24.47 -8.96
CA LYS A 501 -10.27 -24.43 -9.30
C LYS A 501 -10.51 -23.47 -10.47
N ARG A 502 -11.38 -23.88 -11.41
CA ARG A 502 -11.78 -23.04 -12.54
C ARG A 502 -12.41 -21.72 -12.07
N GLU A 503 -13.15 -21.77 -10.96
CA GLU A 503 -13.80 -20.60 -10.37
C GLU A 503 -12.78 -19.52 -9.97
N ASP A 504 -11.61 -19.89 -9.44
CA ASP A 504 -10.56 -18.94 -9.06
C ASP A 504 -9.97 -18.25 -10.32
N VAL A 505 -9.81 -18.99 -11.42
CA VAL A 505 -9.38 -18.45 -12.72
C VAL A 505 -10.42 -17.46 -13.26
N VAL A 506 -11.70 -17.84 -13.27
CA VAL A 506 -12.82 -16.99 -13.71
C VAL A 506 -12.88 -15.68 -12.92
N VAL A 507 -12.73 -15.75 -11.60
CA VAL A 507 -12.72 -14.57 -10.73
C VAL A 507 -11.56 -13.64 -11.06
N SER A 508 -10.36 -14.18 -11.29
CA SER A 508 -9.18 -13.39 -11.63
C SER A 508 -9.32 -12.73 -13.02
N VAL A 509 -9.82 -13.45 -14.01
CA VAL A 509 -10.11 -12.90 -15.35
C VAL A 509 -11.16 -11.80 -15.28
N ARG A 510 -12.22 -11.98 -14.50
CA ARG A 510 -13.23 -10.95 -14.29
C ARG A 510 -12.61 -9.64 -13.77
N ARG A 511 -11.78 -9.70 -12.74
CA ARG A 511 -11.12 -8.52 -12.16
C ARG A 511 -10.21 -7.82 -13.14
N LEU A 512 -9.49 -8.59 -13.96
CA LEU A 512 -8.68 -8.03 -15.04
C LEU A 512 -9.54 -7.30 -16.07
N LEU A 513 -10.63 -7.91 -16.55
CA LEU A 513 -11.52 -7.29 -17.54
C LEU A 513 -12.25 -6.07 -16.97
N GLU A 514 -12.72 -6.13 -15.71
CA GLU A 514 -13.30 -4.97 -15.01
C GLU A 514 -12.31 -3.82 -14.86
N MET A 515 -11.02 -4.12 -14.64
CA MET A 515 -9.96 -3.11 -14.60
C MET A 515 -9.76 -2.49 -15.99
N ILE A 516 -9.71 -3.29 -17.04
CA ILE A 516 -9.58 -2.82 -18.44
C ILE A 516 -10.76 -1.92 -18.81
N LEU A 517 -11.99 -2.34 -18.51
CA LEU A 517 -13.20 -1.58 -18.81
C LEU A 517 -13.27 -0.22 -18.09
N LYS A 518 -12.58 -0.05 -16.97
CA LYS A 518 -12.48 1.25 -16.27
C LYS A 518 -11.47 2.20 -16.91
N LEU A 519 -10.64 1.71 -17.81
CA LEU A 519 -9.64 2.50 -18.55
C LEU A 519 -10.08 2.79 -20.00
N ALA A 520 -11.22 2.24 -20.43
CA ALA A 520 -11.80 2.40 -21.77
C ALA A 520 -12.52 3.74 -21.95
#